data_873efd8bf57d9773da32f19f158685c2
#
_entry.id   873efd8bf57d9773da32f19f158685c2
#
_cell.length_a   1.000
_cell.length_b   1.000
_cell.length_c   1.000
_cell.angle_alpha   90.00
_cell.angle_beta   90.00
_cell.angle_gamma   90.00
#
_symmetry.space_group_name_H-M   'P 1'
#
loop_
_entity.id
_entity.type
_entity.pdbx_description
1 polymer ?
#
loop_
_entity_poly.entity_id
_entity_poly.type
_entity_poly.pdbx_seq_one_letter_code
_entity_poly.pdbx_strand_id
1 'polypeptide(L)'
;MDQPVARHLQRAQRYIDEGQYAAACAVLEAHLQRSPDDADSLSLLLHTWLMRGRMRPATALARRLGELTPRDAHAALRAATDLMRVDEFARARELLDSPLVRDSRDRAVLLRHAQLRARAGEYRAVLALTEQAAPAGEPAEYDVLLLRARARDYCGDAGGAALDYATAQDLRPDSGVAALGLAKVGAGQPEAAAARIAHLHSVLPAAAGGREEAALGYALFEELHTLRRHAEAWDALQRAAAAAQRQWPYDAAGERARLDALLRTQLARDTAATPATAGADGLTPIFIVGLPRSGTSLLEALLGRHTQVTAAGEHADFAYQLSWATDCDSVELLPLASIERSTDIDYPALGRAYLEQSRWRARGRSHYTDKLPSNVWLIGHIARALPQARIVHVARAPMDAGFAALRQYLGGAYPWSYAQQGIVDHYAHYRALMAHWQRVLPGRVLHVDYAEFTDIERLLRRICAFCALPFETQCLDASLGAEIVATPSSQQVREPVRPRMGAWQPYREYLGVLRDGLAAWPHF
;
A
#
# COMPACT_ATOMS: atom_id res chain seq x y z
N MET A 1 18.67 -25.95 20.32
CA MET A 1 18.06 -27.31 20.25
C MET A 1 16.59 -27.10 19.90
N ASP A 2 16.23 -27.37 18.64
CA ASP A 2 14.83 -27.31 18.19
C ASP A 2 14.00 -28.34 18.98
N GLN A 3 12.99 -27.84 19.70
CA GLN A 3 12.00 -28.76 20.29
C GLN A 3 11.26 -29.43 19.13
N PRO A 4 11.04 -30.77 19.18
CA PRO A 4 10.31 -31.44 18.13
C PRO A 4 8.90 -30.84 18.01
N VAL A 5 8.54 -30.38 16.81
CA VAL A 5 7.22 -29.81 16.52
C VAL A 5 6.14 -30.79 16.99
N ALA A 6 5.18 -30.30 17.79
CA ALA A 6 4.16 -31.14 18.39
C ALA A 6 3.35 -31.91 17.30
N ARG A 7 3.03 -33.19 17.54
CA ARG A 7 2.40 -34.08 16.55
C ARG A 7 1.10 -33.53 15.94
N HIS A 8 0.32 -32.80 16.72
CA HIS A 8 -0.93 -32.20 16.22
C HIS A 8 -0.66 -31.07 15.22
N LEU A 9 0.39 -30.24 15.44
CA LEU A 9 0.79 -29.19 14.49
C LEU A 9 1.30 -29.79 13.18
N GLN A 10 2.14 -30.84 13.24
CA GLN A 10 2.61 -31.56 12.04
C GLN A 10 1.45 -32.16 11.25
N ARG A 11 0.45 -32.73 11.96
CA ARG A 11 -0.75 -33.30 11.32
C ARG A 11 -1.61 -32.20 10.68
N ALA A 12 -1.83 -31.08 11.38
CA ALA A 12 -2.57 -29.94 10.85
C ALA A 12 -1.86 -29.34 9.62
N GLN A 13 -0.53 -29.16 9.69
CA GLN A 13 0.27 -28.65 8.57
C GLN A 13 0.15 -29.54 7.33
N ARG A 14 0.22 -30.88 7.48
CA ARG A 14 0.00 -31.81 6.36
C ARG A 14 -1.37 -31.62 5.71
N TYR A 15 -2.43 -31.48 6.50
CA TYR A 15 -3.77 -31.21 5.95
C TYR A 15 -3.84 -29.88 5.22
N ILE A 16 -3.11 -28.84 5.69
CA ILE A 16 -3.01 -27.55 5.00
C ILE A 16 -2.31 -27.71 3.65
N ASP A 17 -1.18 -28.42 3.63
CA ASP A 17 -0.39 -28.68 2.42
C ASP A 17 -1.18 -29.47 1.36
N GLU A 18 -2.11 -30.35 1.81
CA GLU A 18 -3.05 -31.11 0.98
C GLU A 18 -4.34 -30.33 0.61
N GLY A 19 -4.48 -29.07 1.04
CA GLY A 19 -5.69 -28.24 0.82
C GLY A 19 -6.90 -28.66 1.66
N GLN A 20 -6.72 -29.56 2.63
CA GLN A 20 -7.77 -30.10 3.52
C GLN A 20 -7.99 -29.20 4.75
N TYR A 21 -8.28 -27.92 4.51
CA TYR A 21 -8.36 -26.90 5.57
C TYR A 21 -9.38 -27.22 6.67
N ALA A 22 -10.51 -27.88 6.34
CA ALA A 22 -11.51 -28.27 7.33
C ALA A 22 -10.96 -29.31 8.32
N ALA A 23 -10.19 -30.28 7.84
CA ALA A 23 -9.54 -31.29 8.67
C ALA A 23 -8.45 -30.66 9.57
N ALA A 24 -7.68 -29.71 9.02
CA ALA A 24 -6.71 -28.95 9.80
C ALA A 24 -7.37 -28.18 10.95
N CYS A 25 -8.46 -27.45 10.68
CA CYS A 25 -9.23 -26.77 11.73
C CYS A 25 -9.68 -27.73 12.82
N ALA A 26 -10.29 -28.87 12.46
CA ALA A 26 -10.80 -29.83 13.43
C ALA A 26 -9.69 -30.38 14.36
N VAL A 27 -8.49 -30.64 13.83
CA VAL A 27 -7.35 -31.10 14.63
C VAL A 27 -6.88 -30.03 15.60
N LEU A 28 -6.78 -28.77 15.15
CA LEU A 28 -6.32 -27.65 15.96
C LEU A 28 -7.37 -27.27 17.03
N GLU A 29 -8.65 -27.23 16.68
CA GLU A 29 -9.75 -26.95 17.61
C GLU A 29 -9.84 -28.02 18.71
N ALA A 30 -9.72 -29.31 18.35
CA ALA A 30 -9.70 -30.40 19.33
C ALA A 30 -8.49 -30.30 20.29
N HIS A 31 -7.34 -29.80 19.83
CA HIS A 31 -6.20 -29.53 20.71
C HIS A 31 -6.48 -28.32 21.62
N LEU A 32 -6.99 -27.23 21.08
CA LEU A 32 -7.29 -25.99 21.82
C LEU A 32 -8.39 -26.15 22.87
N GLN A 33 -9.27 -27.16 22.76
CA GLN A 33 -10.20 -27.53 23.84
C GLN A 33 -9.47 -28.01 25.11
N ARG A 34 -8.29 -28.63 24.96
CA ARG A 34 -7.48 -29.16 26.08
C ARG A 34 -6.37 -28.20 26.52
N SER A 35 -5.87 -27.41 25.58
CA SER A 35 -4.78 -26.45 25.77
C SER A 35 -5.19 -25.11 25.15
N PRO A 36 -6.09 -24.36 25.80
CA PRO A 36 -6.70 -23.17 25.23
C PRO A 36 -5.70 -22.09 24.81
N ASP A 37 -4.60 -21.95 25.51
CA ASP A 37 -3.63 -20.86 25.33
C ASP A 37 -2.37 -21.29 24.56
N ASP A 38 -2.46 -22.42 23.81
CA ASP A 38 -1.37 -22.84 22.95
C ASP A 38 -1.23 -21.89 21.73
N ALA A 39 -0.29 -20.96 21.85
CA ALA A 39 -0.09 -19.88 20.88
C ALA A 39 0.22 -20.40 19.46
N ASP A 40 0.96 -21.51 19.34
CA ASP A 40 1.33 -22.07 18.03
C ASP A 40 0.09 -22.65 17.33
N SER A 41 -0.79 -23.34 18.06
CA SER A 41 -2.07 -23.83 17.53
C SER A 41 -3.05 -22.70 17.19
N LEU A 42 -3.13 -21.66 18.03
CA LEU A 42 -3.95 -20.46 17.74
C LEU A 42 -3.49 -19.77 16.45
N SER A 43 -2.19 -19.57 16.29
CA SER A 43 -1.60 -18.96 15.09
C SER A 43 -1.85 -19.82 13.82
N LEU A 44 -1.62 -21.12 13.88
CA LEU A 44 -1.85 -21.99 12.74
C LEU A 44 -3.34 -22.09 12.37
N LEU A 45 -4.23 -22.12 13.35
CA LEU A 45 -5.68 -22.11 13.14
C LEU A 45 -6.15 -20.79 12.51
N LEU A 46 -5.61 -19.65 12.97
CA LEU A 46 -5.85 -18.34 12.37
C LEU A 46 -5.51 -18.34 10.86
N HIS A 47 -4.30 -18.80 10.53
CA HIS A 47 -3.87 -18.88 9.13
C HIS A 47 -4.76 -19.81 8.31
N THR A 48 -5.18 -20.93 8.89
CA THR A 48 -6.08 -21.88 8.23
C THR A 48 -7.44 -21.24 7.92
N TRP A 49 -7.98 -20.39 8.83
CA TRP A 49 -9.22 -19.66 8.58
C TRP A 49 -9.08 -18.60 7.48
N LEU A 50 -7.95 -17.87 7.43
CA LEU A 50 -7.67 -16.93 6.33
C LEU A 50 -7.59 -17.66 4.99
N MET A 51 -6.91 -18.82 4.93
CA MET A 51 -6.87 -19.65 3.71
C MET A 51 -8.26 -20.15 3.27
N ARG A 52 -9.22 -20.25 4.20
CA ARG A 52 -10.65 -20.52 3.90
C ARG A 52 -11.45 -19.28 3.54
N GLY A 53 -10.81 -18.11 3.45
CA GLY A 53 -11.46 -16.84 3.17
C GLY A 53 -12.37 -16.35 4.31
N ARG A 54 -12.11 -16.71 5.57
CA ARG A 54 -12.95 -16.39 6.73
C ARG A 54 -12.23 -15.44 7.69
N MET A 55 -12.64 -14.18 7.68
CA MET A 55 -11.98 -13.12 8.43
C MET A 55 -12.35 -13.09 9.91
N ARG A 56 -13.64 -13.28 10.25
CA ARG A 56 -14.11 -13.18 11.65
C ARG A 56 -13.47 -14.19 12.60
N PRO A 57 -13.45 -15.50 12.30
CA PRO A 57 -12.80 -16.47 13.19
C PRO A 57 -11.29 -16.22 13.29
N ALA A 58 -10.63 -15.80 12.21
CA ALA A 58 -9.22 -15.46 12.23
C ALA A 58 -8.93 -14.25 13.13
N THR A 59 -9.76 -13.20 13.06
CA THR A 59 -9.63 -12.02 13.93
C THR A 59 -9.85 -12.38 15.41
N ALA A 60 -10.82 -13.23 15.74
CA ALA A 60 -11.04 -13.69 17.11
C ALA A 60 -9.82 -14.40 17.70
N LEU A 61 -9.15 -15.24 16.89
CA LEU A 61 -7.91 -15.93 17.29
C LEU A 61 -6.73 -14.96 17.44
N ALA A 62 -6.60 -14.00 16.56
CA ALA A 62 -5.55 -12.97 16.64
C ALA A 62 -5.69 -12.13 17.93
N ARG A 63 -6.90 -11.68 18.24
CA ARG A 63 -7.19 -10.94 19.50
C ARG A 63 -6.82 -11.77 20.72
N ARG A 64 -7.21 -13.05 20.73
CA ARG A 64 -6.83 -13.97 21.80
C ARG A 64 -5.31 -14.13 21.93
N LEU A 65 -4.59 -14.28 20.79
CA LEU A 65 -3.11 -14.28 20.81
C LEU A 65 -2.53 -13.00 21.40
N GLY A 66 -3.14 -11.85 21.11
CA GLY A 66 -2.73 -10.56 21.67
C GLY A 66 -2.96 -10.44 23.18
N GLU A 67 -3.91 -11.18 23.77
CA GLU A 67 -4.20 -11.20 25.20
C GLU A 67 -3.24 -12.10 25.99
N LEU A 68 -2.60 -13.07 25.35
CA LEU A 68 -1.64 -13.94 25.99
C LEU A 68 -0.37 -13.16 26.40
N THR A 69 0.20 -13.51 27.53
CA THR A 69 1.51 -13.00 27.95
C THR A 69 2.60 -13.69 27.16
N PRO A 70 3.37 -12.97 26.29
CA PRO A 70 4.44 -13.59 25.55
C PRO A 70 5.57 -14.07 26.47
N ARG A 71 6.10 -15.26 26.22
CA ARG A 71 7.22 -15.83 26.98
C ARG A 71 8.56 -15.16 26.70
N ASP A 72 8.72 -14.61 25.50
CA ASP A 72 9.95 -14.00 24.99
C ASP A 72 9.62 -13.01 23.83
N ALA A 73 10.64 -12.30 23.36
CA ALA A 73 10.51 -11.33 22.27
C ALA A 73 10.03 -11.98 20.96
N HIS A 74 10.49 -13.19 20.63
CA HIS A 74 10.06 -13.89 19.43
C HIS A 74 8.57 -14.24 19.47
N ALA A 75 8.05 -14.69 20.62
CA ALA A 75 6.62 -14.94 20.80
C ALA A 75 5.80 -13.66 20.65
N ALA A 76 6.26 -12.53 21.23
CA ALA A 76 5.62 -11.24 21.06
C ALA A 76 5.57 -10.77 19.61
N LEU A 77 6.69 -10.93 18.86
CA LEU A 77 6.76 -10.58 17.44
C LEU A 77 5.88 -11.48 16.55
N ARG A 78 5.74 -12.77 16.89
CA ARG A 78 4.79 -13.65 16.20
C ARG A 78 3.35 -13.21 16.41
N ALA A 79 2.96 -12.97 17.67
CA ALA A 79 1.62 -12.47 18.00
C ALA A 79 1.32 -11.11 17.31
N ALA A 80 2.29 -10.17 17.32
CA ALA A 80 2.17 -8.91 16.60
C ALA A 80 2.01 -9.11 15.07
N THR A 81 2.69 -10.11 14.50
CA THR A 81 2.55 -10.47 13.09
C THR A 81 1.13 -10.94 12.78
N ASP A 82 0.57 -11.81 13.60
CA ASP A 82 -0.76 -12.37 13.42
C ASP A 82 -1.85 -11.31 13.63
N LEU A 83 -1.69 -10.42 14.61
CA LEU A 83 -2.56 -9.26 14.80
C LEU A 83 -2.55 -8.35 13.56
N MET A 84 -1.38 -8.02 13.01
CA MET A 84 -1.29 -7.19 11.82
C MET A 84 -1.89 -7.83 10.56
N ARG A 85 -1.98 -9.16 10.49
CA ARG A 85 -2.63 -9.86 9.38
C ARG A 85 -4.13 -9.61 9.31
N VAL A 86 -4.74 -9.32 10.43
CA VAL A 86 -6.17 -9.04 10.57
C VAL A 86 -6.45 -7.57 10.94
N ASP A 87 -5.50 -6.68 10.63
CA ASP A 87 -5.59 -5.22 10.84
C ASP A 87 -5.63 -4.76 12.30
N GLU A 88 -5.32 -5.61 13.26
CA GLU A 88 -5.24 -5.24 14.69
C GLU A 88 -3.92 -4.50 15.01
N PHE A 89 -3.63 -3.42 14.25
CA PHE A 89 -2.36 -2.67 14.36
C PHE A 89 -2.17 -2.00 15.72
N ALA A 90 -3.22 -1.49 16.33
CA ALA A 90 -3.11 -0.84 17.64
C ALA A 90 -2.56 -1.82 18.69
N ARG A 91 -3.14 -3.02 18.76
CA ARG A 91 -2.70 -4.07 19.69
C ARG A 91 -1.33 -4.64 19.33
N ALA A 92 -1.04 -4.82 18.03
CA ALA A 92 0.28 -5.24 17.58
C ALA A 92 1.37 -4.25 18.03
N ARG A 93 1.12 -2.93 17.94
CA ARG A 93 2.06 -1.88 18.37
C ARG A 93 2.34 -1.94 19.87
N GLU A 94 1.34 -2.24 20.71
CA GLU A 94 1.55 -2.44 22.15
C GLU A 94 2.55 -3.57 22.44
N LEU A 95 2.47 -4.69 21.68
CA LEU A 95 3.44 -5.78 21.80
C LEU A 95 4.83 -5.35 21.33
N LEU A 96 4.93 -4.57 20.25
CA LEU A 96 6.19 -4.04 19.75
C LEU A 96 6.83 -3.03 20.72
N ASP A 97 6.02 -2.29 21.49
CA ASP A 97 6.47 -1.34 22.50
C ASP A 97 6.80 -2.02 23.85
N SER A 98 6.48 -3.31 24.00
CA SER A 98 6.75 -4.05 25.24
C SER A 98 8.25 -4.09 25.56
N PRO A 99 8.65 -4.11 26.85
CA PRO A 99 10.05 -4.21 27.24
C PRO A 99 10.76 -5.43 26.64
N LEU A 100 10.07 -6.56 26.48
CA LEU A 100 10.60 -7.79 25.87
C LEU A 100 11.15 -7.55 24.45
N VAL A 101 10.45 -6.76 23.66
CA VAL A 101 10.82 -6.47 22.26
C VAL A 101 11.72 -5.24 22.17
N ARG A 102 11.32 -4.14 22.84
CA ARG A 102 11.99 -2.84 22.78
C ARG A 102 13.44 -2.90 23.28
N ASP A 103 13.69 -3.64 24.36
CA ASP A 103 15.00 -3.66 25.05
C ASP A 103 15.89 -4.80 24.53
N SER A 104 15.43 -5.60 23.56
CA SER A 104 16.19 -6.69 22.95
C SER A 104 17.39 -6.17 22.15
N ARG A 105 18.50 -6.92 22.23
CA ARG A 105 19.72 -6.69 21.45
C ARG A 105 19.98 -7.82 20.43
N ASP A 106 19.11 -8.79 20.37
CA ASP A 106 19.18 -9.87 19.40
C ASP A 106 18.91 -9.32 17.98
N ARG A 107 19.85 -9.54 17.06
CA ARG A 107 19.79 -9.01 15.69
C ARG A 107 18.54 -9.52 14.93
N ALA A 108 18.13 -10.76 15.13
CA ALA A 108 16.94 -11.32 14.49
C ALA A 108 15.65 -10.66 15.03
N VAL A 109 15.61 -10.40 16.35
CA VAL A 109 14.50 -9.64 16.98
C VAL A 109 14.47 -8.21 16.44
N LEU A 110 15.61 -7.51 16.39
CA LEU A 110 15.70 -6.13 15.87
C LEU A 110 15.22 -6.04 14.42
N LEU A 111 15.70 -6.95 13.56
CA LEU A 111 15.28 -6.99 12.15
C LEU A 111 13.78 -7.25 12.02
N ARG A 112 13.25 -8.24 12.74
CA ARG A 112 11.82 -8.56 12.70
C ARG A 112 10.97 -7.42 13.25
N HIS A 113 11.39 -6.79 14.35
CA HIS A 113 10.76 -5.59 14.90
C HIS A 113 10.71 -4.47 13.86
N ALA A 114 11.85 -4.17 13.19
CA ALA A 114 11.92 -3.16 12.14
C ALA A 114 10.99 -3.46 10.95
N GLN A 115 10.88 -4.73 10.53
CA GLN A 115 9.94 -5.15 9.47
C GLN A 115 8.49 -4.87 9.85
N LEU A 116 8.09 -5.15 11.10
CA LEU A 116 6.73 -4.89 11.57
C LEU A 116 6.45 -3.39 11.74
N ARG A 117 7.45 -2.60 12.20
CA ARG A 117 7.34 -1.12 12.20
C ARG A 117 7.20 -0.55 10.80
N ALA A 118 7.92 -1.11 9.81
CA ALA A 118 7.77 -0.72 8.41
C ALA A 118 6.35 -1.00 7.88
N ARG A 119 5.76 -2.14 8.26
CA ARG A 119 4.37 -2.47 7.93
C ARG A 119 3.36 -1.52 8.57
N ALA A 120 3.66 -0.98 9.75
CA ALA A 120 2.87 0.06 10.41
C ALA A 120 3.13 1.47 9.85
N GLY A 121 4.07 1.65 8.90
CA GLY A 121 4.45 2.96 8.35
C GLY A 121 5.37 3.80 9.26
N GLU A 122 5.95 3.20 10.29
CA GLU A 122 6.77 3.88 11.31
C GLU A 122 8.26 3.91 10.93
N TYR A 123 8.60 4.52 9.77
CA TYR A 123 9.95 4.44 9.16
C TYR A 123 11.05 5.09 9.98
N ARG A 124 10.77 6.07 10.85
CA ARG A 124 11.78 6.59 11.81
C ARG A 124 12.20 5.52 12.83
N ALA A 125 11.23 4.72 13.31
CA ALA A 125 11.55 3.60 14.19
C ALA A 125 12.32 2.50 13.44
N VAL A 126 12.02 2.29 12.16
CA VAL A 126 12.79 1.37 11.31
C VAL A 126 14.26 1.79 11.23
N LEU A 127 14.54 3.08 11.01
CA LEU A 127 15.92 3.58 10.99
C LEU A 127 16.66 3.30 12.30
N ALA A 128 16.06 3.66 13.43
CA ALA A 128 16.66 3.43 14.73
C ALA A 128 16.96 1.94 15.01
N LEU A 129 16.04 1.05 14.62
CA LEU A 129 16.19 -0.40 14.82
C LEU A 129 17.24 -1.01 13.88
N THR A 130 17.30 -0.58 12.62
CA THR A 130 18.30 -1.06 11.65
C THR A 130 19.69 -0.56 11.95
N GLU A 131 19.84 0.64 12.53
CA GLU A 131 21.12 1.15 13.04
C GLU A 131 21.61 0.36 14.26
N GLN A 132 20.69 -0.09 15.13
CA GLN A 132 21.04 -0.99 16.23
C GLN A 132 21.42 -2.40 15.76
N ALA A 133 20.74 -2.92 14.72
CA ALA A 133 21.03 -4.23 14.15
C ALA A 133 22.37 -4.27 13.39
N ALA A 134 22.79 -3.15 12.80
CA ALA A 134 24.06 -2.98 12.10
C ALA A 134 24.66 -1.60 12.42
N PRO A 135 25.40 -1.48 13.53
CA PRO A 135 26.08 -0.24 13.92
C PRO A 135 27.07 0.23 12.86
N ALA A 136 27.35 1.53 12.85
CA ALA A 136 28.31 2.11 11.92
C ALA A 136 29.68 1.43 12.04
N GLY A 137 30.26 1.00 10.91
CA GLY A 137 31.52 0.29 10.84
C GLY A 137 31.44 -1.23 10.96
N GLU A 138 30.27 -1.80 11.24
CA GLU A 138 30.04 -3.25 11.18
C GLU A 138 29.37 -3.66 9.84
N PRO A 139 29.69 -4.87 9.32
CA PRO A 139 29.00 -5.40 8.14
C PRO A 139 27.50 -5.55 8.42
N ALA A 140 26.67 -4.99 7.53
CA ALA A 140 25.23 -5.14 7.59
C ALA A 140 24.76 -6.29 6.70
N GLU A 141 23.79 -7.06 7.17
CA GLU A 141 23.14 -8.10 6.38
C GLU A 141 22.27 -7.50 5.27
N TYR A 142 22.10 -8.23 4.18
CA TYR A 142 21.34 -7.82 3.01
C TYR A 142 19.94 -7.30 3.36
N ASP A 143 19.19 -8.02 4.19
CA ASP A 143 17.82 -7.64 4.56
C ASP A 143 17.76 -6.36 5.42
N VAL A 144 18.77 -6.15 6.28
CA VAL A 144 18.93 -4.91 7.06
C VAL A 144 19.20 -3.73 6.12
N LEU A 145 20.10 -3.90 5.15
CA LEU A 145 20.43 -2.88 4.15
C LEU A 145 19.22 -2.46 3.34
N LEU A 146 18.46 -3.42 2.79
CA LEU A 146 17.26 -3.12 2.01
C LEU A 146 16.19 -2.38 2.83
N LEU A 147 15.97 -2.81 4.07
CA LEU A 147 14.99 -2.19 4.93
C LEU A 147 15.41 -0.77 5.33
N ARG A 148 16.70 -0.57 5.65
CA ARG A 148 17.27 0.74 5.99
C ARG A 148 17.28 1.67 4.79
N ALA A 149 17.67 1.20 3.61
CA ALA A 149 17.65 1.97 2.37
C ALA A 149 16.24 2.51 2.08
N ARG A 150 15.22 1.64 2.15
CA ARG A 150 13.82 2.06 1.96
C ARG A 150 13.38 3.08 3.00
N ALA A 151 13.74 2.88 4.26
CA ALA A 151 13.38 3.81 5.33
C ALA A 151 14.07 5.17 5.16
N ARG A 152 15.34 5.19 4.74
CA ARG A 152 16.10 6.41 4.40
C ARG A 152 15.45 7.16 3.24
N ASP A 153 15.11 6.48 2.15
CA ASP A 153 14.39 7.08 1.01
C ASP A 153 13.07 7.73 1.46
N TYR A 154 12.25 7.01 2.21
CA TYR A 154 10.97 7.52 2.69
C TYR A 154 11.09 8.64 3.72
N CYS A 155 12.19 8.70 4.45
CA CYS A 155 12.52 9.80 5.37
C CYS A 155 13.29 10.95 4.70
N GLY A 156 13.68 10.83 3.41
CA GLY A 156 14.30 11.90 2.64
C GLY A 156 15.83 11.86 2.57
N ASP A 157 16.47 10.85 3.12
CA ASP A 157 17.92 10.62 2.99
C ASP A 157 18.20 9.78 1.73
N ALA A 158 18.14 10.43 0.57
CA ALA A 158 18.41 9.78 -0.72
C ALA A 158 19.88 9.30 -0.84
N GLY A 159 20.82 10.04 -0.28
CA GLY A 159 22.24 9.69 -0.31
C GLY A 159 22.54 8.43 0.50
N GLY A 160 22.06 8.36 1.74
CA GLY A 160 22.20 7.17 2.58
C GLY A 160 21.43 5.97 2.00
N ALA A 161 20.26 6.20 1.38
CA ALA A 161 19.52 5.15 0.71
C ALA A 161 20.29 4.58 -0.49
N ALA A 162 20.91 5.43 -1.32
CA ALA A 162 21.73 4.99 -2.46
C ALA A 162 22.91 4.12 -2.02
N LEU A 163 23.60 4.51 -0.93
CA LEU A 163 24.71 3.75 -0.38
C LEU A 163 24.28 2.36 0.09
N ASP A 164 23.16 2.28 0.85
CA ASP A 164 22.65 1.00 1.33
C ASP A 164 22.17 0.09 0.20
N TYR A 165 21.47 0.64 -0.83
CA TYR A 165 21.07 -0.14 -2.01
C TYR A 165 22.29 -0.63 -2.81
N ALA A 166 23.32 0.18 -2.99
CA ALA A 166 24.54 -0.22 -3.67
C ALA A 166 25.24 -1.36 -2.91
N THR A 167 25.41 -1.22 -1.59
CA THR A 167 26.00 -2.28 -0.75
C THR A 167 25.14 -3.57 -0.78
N ALA A 168 23.81 -3.45 -0.77
CA ALA A 168 22.92 -4.61 -0.91
C ALA A 168 23.09 -5.30 -2.27
N GLN A 169 23.29 -4.52 -3.34
CA GLN A 169 23.54 -5.05 -4.69
C GLN A 169 24.91 -5.75 -4.78
N ASP A 170 25.95 -5.23 -4.10
CA ASP A 170 27.25 -5.91 -4.02
C ASP A 170 27.14 -7.28 -3.34
N LEU A 171 26.29 -7.40 -2.30
CA LEU A 171 26.02 -8.67 -1.61
C LEU A 171 25.18 -9.65 -2.45
N ARG A 172 24.23 -9.13 -3.24
CA ARG A 172 23.37 -9.91 -4.14
C ARG A 172 23.24 -9.18 -5.48
N PRO A 173 24.16 -9.45 -6.42
CA PRO A 173 24.22 -8.73 -7.70
C PRO A 173 22.95 -8.85 -8.56
N ASP A 174 22.18 -9.93 -8.41
CA ASP A 174 20.93 -10.21 -9.11
C ASP A 174 19.68 -9.67 -8.39
N SER A 175 19.83 -8.90 -7.32
CA SER A 175 18.70 -8.32 -6.59
C SER A 175 17.99 -7.24 -7.37
N GLY A 176 16.81 -7.52 -7.89
CA GLY A 176 15.96 -6.54 -8.57
C GLY A 176 15.45 -5.44 -7.65
N VAL A 177 15.21 -5.74 -6.37
CA VAL A 177 14.76 -4.75 -5.38
C VAL A 177 15.87 -3.73 -5.10
N ALA A 178 17.12 -4.18 -4.92
CA ALA A 178 18.25 -3.29 -4.70
C ALA A 178 18.53 -2.44 -5.95
N ALA A 179 18.57 -3.07 -7.13
CA ALA A 179 18.78 -2.39 -8.41
C ALA A 179 17.72 -1.32 -8.70
N LEU A 180 16.43 -1.65 -8.51
CA LEU A 180 15.33 -0.71 -8.74
C LEU A 180 15.34 0.44 -7.72
N GLY A 181 15.65 0.15 -6.45
CA GLY A 181 15.82 1.16 -5.42
C GLY A 181 16.93 2.13 -5.77
N LEU A 182 18.10 1.60 -6.14
CA LEU A 182 19.28 2.38 -6.54
C LEU A 182 19.01 3.24 -7.78
N ALA A 183 18.36 2.69 -8.82
CA ALA A 183 17.99 3.44 -10.02
C ALA A 183 17.08 4.64 -9.71
N LYS A 184 16.16 4.50 -8.77
CA LYS A 184 15.22 5.57 -8.36
C LYS A 184 15.91 6.68 -7.56
N VAL A 185 16.69 6.33 -6.54
CA VAL A 185 17.36 7.32 -5.69
C VAL A 185 18.62 7.88 -6.33
N GLY A 186 19.26 7.12 -7.23
CA GLY A 186 20.48 7.49 -7.95
C GLY A 186 20.25 8.28 -9.25
N ALA A 187 19.01 8.62 -9.60
CA ALA A 187 18.66 9.35 -10.83
C ALA A 187 19.37 10.70 -10.99
N GLY A 188 19.87 11.28 -9.89
CA GLY A 188 20.68 12.49 -9.89
C GLY A 188 22.19 12.28 -10.15
N GLN A 189 22.64 11.05 -10.43
CA GLN A 189 24.07 10.71 -10.65
C GLN A 189 24.28 10.06 -12.02
N PRO A 190 24.19 10.81 -13.12
CA PRO A 190 24.27 10.24 -14.47
C PRO A 190 25.63 9.59 -14.78
N GLU A 191 26.71 10.02 -14.14
CA GLU A 191 28.06 9.46 -14.33
C GLU A 191 28.15 7.99 -13.90
N ALA A 192 27.44 7.62 -12.82
CA ALA A 192 27.37 6.23 -12.36
C ALA A 192 26.36 5.37 -13.14
N ALA A 193 25.46 5.98 -13.93
CA ALA A 193 24.41 5.27 -14.65
C ALA A 193 24.96 4.28 -15.68
N ALA A 194 26.07 4.61 -16.36
CA ALA A 194 26.69 3.71 -17.35
C ALA A 194 27.15 2.39 -16.71
N ALA A 195 27.77 2.44 -15.53
CA ALA A 195 28.18 1.24 -14.80
C ALA A 195 26.98 0.41 -14.35
N ARG A 196 25.92 1.06 -13.84
CA ARG A 196 24.69 0.38 -13.43
C ARG A 196 23.97 -0.29 -14.61
N ILE A 197 23.92 0.37 -15.77
CA ILE A 197 23.36 -0.20 -17.02
C ILE A 197 24.18 -1.43 -17.45
N ALA A 198 25.51 -1.35 -17.44
CA ALA A 198 26.37 -2.48 -17.79
C ALA A 198 26.15 -3.67 -16.85
N HIS A 199 26.05 -3.41 -15.54
CA HIS A 199 25.72 -4.42 -14.55
C HIS A 199 24.35 -5.07 -14.84
N LEU A 200 23.30 -4.27 -15.05
CA LEU A 200 21.95 -4.78 -15.35
C LEU A 200 21.92 -5.65 -16.61
N HIS A 201 22.65 -5.26 -17.66
CA HIS A 201 22.79 -6.10 -18.85
C HIS A 201 23.51 -7.44 -18.57
N SER A 202 24.42 -7.49 -17.62
CA SER A 202 25.14 -8.72 -17.26
C SER A 202 24.28 -9.71 -16.48
N VAL A 203 23.35 -9.23 -15.61
CA VAL A 203 22.56 -10.09 -14.73
C VAL A 203 21.19 -10.48 -15.32
N LEU A 204 20.59 -9.63 -16.17
CA LEU A 204 19.26 -9.87 -16.75
C LEU A 204 19.12 -11.20 -17.51
N PRO A 205 20.11 -11.68 -18.30
CA PRO A 205 19.96 -12.96 -19.00
C PRO A 205 19.78 -14.16 -18.05
N ALA A 206 20.46 -14.15 -16.90
CA ALA A 206 20.35 -15.22 -15.90
C ALA A 206 19.04 -15.11 -15.08
N ALA A 207 18.45 -13.91 -14.98
CA ALA A 207 17.20 -13.66 -14.28
C ALA A 207 15.94 -13.98 -15.10
N ALA A 208 16.08 -14.31 -16.40
CA ALA A 208 14.97 -14.54 -17.30
C ALA A 208 14.03 -15.66 -16.83
N GLY A 209 12.72 -15.38 -16.79
CA GLY A 209 11.69 -16.28 -16.24
C GLY A 209 11.62 -16.32 -14.70
N GLY A 210 12.58 -15.70 -14.00
CA GLY A 210 12.64 -15.65 -12.55
C GLY A 210 11.87 -14.46 -11.93
N ARG A 211 11.87 -14.43 -10.60
CA ARG A 211 11.18 -13.37 -9.83
C ARG A 211 11.81 -11.99 -9.99
N GLU A 212 13.13 -11.94 -10.20
CA GLU A 212 13.89 -10.69 -10.25
C GLU A 212 13.82 -10.01 -11.62
N GLU A 213 13.44 -10.75 -12.69
CA GLU A 213 13.45 -10.26 -14.08
C GLU A 213 12.70 -8.93 -14.25
N ALA A 214 11.48 -8.84 -13.72
CA ALA A 214 10.68 -7.64 -13.85
C ALA A 214 11.34 -6.44 -13.17
N ALA A 215 11.76 -6.58 -11.91
CA ALA A 215 12.35 -5.49 -11.14
C ALA A 215 13.68 -5.01 -11.74
N LEU A 216 14.56 -5.93 -12.19
CA LEU A 216 15.80 -5.61 -12.90
C LEU A 216 15.51 -4.88 -14.24
N GLY A 217 14.51 -5.33 -14.99
CA GLY A 217 14.13 -4.69 -16.24
C GLY A 217 13.57 -3.28 -16.04
N TYR A 218 12.77 -3.04 -14.99
CA TYR A 218 12.32 -1.70 -14.60
C TYR A 218 13.47 -0.82 -14.12
N ALA A 219 14.47 -1.38 -13.42
CA ALA A 219 15.69 -0.65 -13.08
C ALA A 219 16.45 -0.19 -14.33
N LEU A 220 16.62 -1.08 -15.31
CA LEU A 220 17.25 -0.75 -16.59
C LEU A 220 16.47 0.35 -17.33
N PHE A 221 15.14 0.26 -17.35
CA PHE A 221 14.29 1.31 -17.92
C PHE A 221 14.54 2.67 -17.26
N GLU A 222 14.55 2.76 -15.94
CA GLU A 222 14.73 4.03 -15.22
C GLU A 222 16.11 4.65 -15.49
N GLU A 223 17.17 3.85 -15.55
CA GLU A 223 18.52 4.32 -15.89
C GLU A 223 18.60 4.86 -17.32
N LEU A 224 18.10 4.10 -18.32
CA LEU A 224 18.08 4.50 -19.72
C LEU A 224 17.18 5.72 -19.97
N HIS A 225 16.03 5.79 -19.29
CA HIS A 225 15.12 6.93 -19.35
C HIS A 225 15.77 8.21 -18.82
N THR A 226 16.51 8.12 -17.70
CA THR A 226 17.25 9.25 -17.12
C THR A 226 18.32 9.77 -18.08
N LEU A 227 18.99 8.89 -18.81
CA LEU A 227 19.97 9.24 -19.85
C LEU A 227 19.33 9.65 -21.17
N ARG A 228 17.99 9.71 -21.28
CA ARG A 228 17.22 10.03 -22.50
C ARG A 228 17.48 9.06 -23.67
N ARG A 229 17.91 7.83 -23.39
CA ARG A 229 18.05 6.74 -24.37
C ARG A 229 16.70 6.08 -24.60
N HIS A 230 15.74 6.84 -25.17
CA HIS A 230 14.32 6.50 -25.15
C HIS A 230 13.97 5.20 -25.90
N ALA A 231 14.61 4.88 -27.03
CA ALA A 231 14.36 3.64 -27.76
C ALA A 231 14.77 2.42 -26.92
N GLU A 232 15.98 2.45 -26.37
CA GLU A 232 16.48 1.35 -25.52
C GLU A 232 15.71 1.24 -24.19
N ALA A 233 15.31 2.39 -23.63
CA ALA A 233 14.45 2.42 -22.45
C ALA A 233 13.09 1.76 -22.78
N TRP A 234 12.52 2.03 -23.95
CA TRP A 234 11.28 1.39 -24.36
C TRP A 234 11.41 -0.13 -24.46
N ASP A 235 12.47 -0.63 -25.09
CA ASP A 235 12.74 -2.06 -25.20
C ASP A 235 12.90 -2.73 -23.84
N ALA A 236 13.58 -2.06 -22.89
CA ALA A 236 13.70 -2.52 -21.52
C ALA A 236 12.33 -2.56 -20.82
N LEU A 237 11.51 -1.49 -20.97
CA LEU A 237 10.19 -1.40 -20.38
C LEU A 237 9.25 -2.50 -20.89
N GLN A 238 9.24 -2.76 -22.20
CA GLN A 238 8.40 -3.82 -22.77
C GLN A 238 8.73 -5.19 -22.20
N ARG A 239 10.02 -5.54 -22.09
CA ARG A 239 10.46 -6.82 -21.50
C ARG A 239 10.12 -6.90 -20.03
N ALA A 240 10.37 -5.83 -19.26
CA ALA A 240 10.06 -5.76 -17.85
C ALA A 240 8.55 -5.88 -17.58
N ALA A 241 7.73 -5.18 -18.35
CA ALA A 241 6.28 -5.24 -18.25
C ALA A 241 5.74 -6.64 -18.60
N ALA A 242 6.27 -7.29 -19.65
CA ALA A 242 5.92 -8.67 -19.98
C ALA A 242 6.29 -9.66 -18.87
N ALA A 243 7.46 -9.47 -18.21
CA ALA A 243 7.85 -10.27 -17.06
C ALA A 243 6.91 -10.03 -15.87
N ALA A 244 6.53 -8.78 -15.60
CA ALA A 244 5.57 -8.43 -14.56
C ALA A 244 4.17 -9.02 -14.81
N GLN A 245 3.70 -9.03 -16.07
CA GLN A 245 2.43 -9.68 -16.44
C GLN A 245 2.41 -11.19 -16.15
N ARG A 246 3.53 -11.87 -16.38
CA ARG A 246 3.64 -13.31 -16.05
C ARG A 246 3.56 -13.56 -14.55
N GLN A 247 4.11 -12.66 -13.74
CA GLN A 247 4.08 -12.76 -12.28
C GLN A 247 2.72 -12.35 -11.69
N TRP A 248 2.08 -11.33 -12.28
CA TRP A 248 0.88 -10.68 -11.82
C TRP A 248 -0.12 -10.54 -12.97
N PRO A 249 -0.79 -11.62 -13.36
CA PRO A 249 -1.77 -11.57 -14.46
C PRO A 249 -2.97 -10.70 -14.07
N TYR A 250 -3.43 -9.88 -15.01
CA TYR A 250 -4.61 -9.04 -14.83
C TYR A 250 -5.88 -9.79 -15.23
N ASP A 251 -6.84 -9.85 -14.33
CA ASP A 251 -8.19 -10.38 -14.58
C ASP A 251 -9.18 -9.24 -14.88
N ALA A 252 -9.24 -8.83 -16.13
CA ALA A 252 -10.16 -7.79 -16.60
C ALA A 252 -11.64 -8.23 -16.47
N ALA A 253 -11.94 -9.52 -16.64
CA ALA A 253 -13.30 -10.04 -16.52
C ALA A 253 -13.79 -10.02 -15.06
N GLY A 254 -12.95 -10.44 -14.12
CA GLY A 254 -13.22 -10.35 -12.69
C GLY A 254 -13.38 -8.91 -12.22
N GLU A 255 -12.55 -7.99 -12.71
CA GLU A 255 -12.71 -6.56 -12.38
C GLU A 255 -14.03 -6.01 -12.93
N ARG A 256 -14.40 -6.37 -14.16
CA ARG A 256 -15.70 -6.00 -14.74
C ARG A 256 -16.86 -6.56 -13.92
N ALA A 257 -16.80 -7.81 -13.47
CA ALA A 257 -17.84 -8.40 -12.64
C ALA A 257 -18.03 -7.65 -11.31
N ARG A 258 -16.90 -7.22 -10.68
CA ARG A 258 -16.93 -6.38 -9.46
C ARG A 258 -17.56 -5.01 -9.74
N LEU A 259 -17.20 -4.36 -10.85
CA LEU A 259 -17.82 -3.10 -11.27
C LEU A 259 -19.32 -3.26 -11.43
N ASP A 260 -19.77 -4.24 -12.19
CA ASP A 260 -21.19 -4.48 -12.45
C ASP A 260 -21.97 -4.79 -11.16
N ALA A 261 -21.35 -5.49 -10.21
CA ALA A 261 -21.94 -5.72 -8.89
C ALA A 261 -22.08 -4.41 -8.10
N LEU A 262 -21.02 -3.58 -8.03
CA LEU A 262 -21.09 -2.27 -7.36
C LEU A 262 -22.13 -1.34 -7.97
N LEU A 263 -22.23 -1.29 -9.30
CA LEU A 263 -23.22 -0.45 -9.98
C LEU A 263 -24.67 -0.88 -9.68
N ARG A 264 -24.90 -2.16 -9.35
CA ARG A 264 -26.22 -2.68 -8.93
C ARG A 264 -26.51 -2.47 -7.46
N THR A 265 -25.49 -2.34 -6.61
CA THR A 265 -25.69 -2.13 -5.16
C THR A 265 -26.30 -0.75 -4.90
N GLN A 266 -27.26 -0.70 -3.98
CA GLN A 266 -27.96 0.54 -3.64
C GLN A 266 -27.29 1.26 -2.46
N LEU A 267 -25.97 1.21 -2.38
CA LEU A 267 -25.17 1.77 -1.28
C LEU A 267 -25.47 3.24 -0.96
N ALA A 268 -25.94 3.99 -1.96
CA ALA A 268 -26.17 5.43 -1.85
C ALA A 268 -27.59 5.82 -1.37
N ARG A 269 -28.57 4.91 -1.31
CA ARG A 269 -29.95 5.29 -0.99
C ARG A 269 -30.10 5.91 0.40
N ASP A 270 -29.27 5.50 1.35
CA ASP A 270 -29.35 5.96 2.75
C ASP A 270 -28.36 7.10 3.08
N THR A 271 -27.48 7.48 2.13
CA THR A 271 -26.41 8.46 2.39
C THR A 271 -26.76 9.88 1.95
N ALA A 272 -27.75 10.04 1.07
CA ALA A 272 -28.11 11.34 0.48
C ALA A 272 -28.70 12.34 1.49
N ALA A 273 -29.14 11.89 2.67
CA ALA A 273 -29.87 12.70 3.64
C ALA A 273 -29.02 13.20 4.84
N THR A 274 -27.78 12.72 5.00
CA THR A 274 -27.00 13.07 6.19
C THR A 274 -25.93 14.10 5.81
N PRO A 275 -26.04 15.37 6.26
CA PRO A 275 -24.94 16.32 6.16
C PRO A 275 -23.70 15.73 6.86
N ALA A 276 -22.52 15.97 6.28
CA ALA A 276 -21.27 15.56 6.90
C ALA A 276 -21.05 16.36 8.19
N THR A 277 -21.67 15.92 9.28
CA THR A 277 -21.41 16.45 10.63
C THR A 277 -20.11 15.85 11.15
N ALA A 278 -19.39 16.60 12.00
CA ALA A 278 -18.25 16.04 12.72
C ALA A 278 -18.71 14.78 13.47
N GLY A 279 -17.92 13.68 13.38
CA GLY A 279 -18.23 12.47 14.14
C GLY A 279 -18.35 12.77 15.63
N ALA A 280 -19.12 11.97 16.35
CA ALA A 280 -19.35 12.14 17.81
C ALA A 280 -18.03 12.27 18.60
N ASP A 281 -16.93 11.69 18.10
CA ASP A 281 -15.58 11.73 18.69
C ASP A 281 -14.67 12.83 18.13
N GLY A 282 -15.18 13.72 17.26
CA GLY A 282 -14.41 14.82 16.65
C GLY A 282 -13.33 14.36 15.66
N LEU A 283 -13.23 13.07 15.33
CA LEU A 283 -12.22 12.55 14.39
C LEU A 283 -12.79 12.44 12.98
N THR A 284 -12.10 13.06 12.02
CA THR A 284 -12.52 13.10 10.61
C THR A 284 -11.44 12.52 9.69
N PRO A 285 -11.64 11.34 9.08
CA PRO A 285 -10.75 10.83 8.06
C PRO A 285 -10.94 11.57 6.72
N ILE A 286 -9.82 11.85 6.04
CA ILE A 286 -9.76 12.40 4.69
C ILE A 286 -9.27 11.30 3.76
N PHE A 287 -10.18 10.71 3.00
CA PHE A 287 -9.83 9.70 1.98
C PHE A 287 -9.33 10.40 0.72
N ILE A 288 -8.08 10.12 0.33
CA ILE A 288 -7.49 10.62 -0.91
C ILE A 288 -7.41 9.46 -1.90
N VAL A 289 -8.20 9.54 -2.95
CA VAL A 289 -8.42 8.43 -3.90
C VAL A 289 -8.12 8.86 -5.33
N GLY A 290 -7.96 7.91 -6.26
CA GLY A 290 -7.70 8.17 -7.68
C GLY A 290 -6.97 7.02 -8.34
N LEU A 291 -6.33 7.26 -9.49
CA LEU A 291 -5.39 6.31 -10.05
C LEU A 291 -4.02 6.45 -9.37
N PRO A 292 -3.22 5.38 -9.29
CA PRO A 292 -1.82 5.51 -8.87
C PRO A 292 -1.10 6.50 -9.77
N ARG A 293 -0.19 7.30 -9.20
CA ARG A 293 0.59 8.32 -9.91
C ARG A 293 -0.22 9.54 -10.41
N SER A 294 -1.45 9.74 -9.96
CA SER A 294 -2.25 10.94 -10.31
C SER A 294 -2.02 12.16 -9.43
N GLY A 295 -1.10 12.10 -8.44
CA GLY A 295 -0.80 13.24 -7.56
C GLY A 295 -1.35 13.10 -6.14
N THR A 296 -1.94 11.95 -5.79
CA THR A 296 -2.50 11.68 -4.46
C THR A 296 -1.48 11.87 -3.33
N SER A 297 -0.23 11.39 -3.51
CA SER A 297 0.84 11.57 -2.51
C SER A 297 1.30 13.02 -2.37
N LEU A 298 1.27 13.80 -3.45
CA LEU A 298 1.57 15.23 -3.41
C LEU A 298 0.51 15.98 -2.60
N LEU A 299 -0.76 15.69 -2.86
CA LEU A 299 -1.86 16.29 -2.11
C LEU A 299 -1.77 15.93 -0.62
N GLU A 300 -1.51 14.66 -0.31
CA GLU A 300 -1.35 14.21 1.08
C GLU A 300 -0.22 14.98 1.79
N ALA A 301 0.93 15.13 1.13
CA ALA A 301 2.07 15.84 1.70
C ALA A 301 1.77 17.32 1.97
N LEU A 302 1.02 17.97 1.09
CA LEU A 302 0.57 19.35 1.28
C LEU A 302 -0.40 19.48 2.48
N LEU A 303 -1.38 18.56 2.57
CA LEU A 303 -2.34 18.53 3.69
C LEU A 303 -1.66 18.18 5.02
N GLY A 304 -0.66 17.31 5.01
CA GLY A 304 0.08 16.91 6.22
C GLY A 304 0.85 18.06 6.90
N ARG A 305 1.05 19.19 6.21
CA ARG A 305 1.63 20.41 6.79
C ARG A 305 0.64 21.22 7.63
N HIS A 306 -0.67 20.91 7.50
CA HIS A 306 -1.71 21.56 8.29
C HIS A 306 -1.65 21.10 9.74
N THR A 307 -1.82 22.03 10.72
CA THR A 307 -1.70 21.72 12.16
C THR A 307 -2.68 20.66 12.64
N GLN A 308 -3.86 20.58 12.04
CA GLN A 308 -4.94 19.67 12.42
C GLN A 308 -4.96 18.36 11.62
N VAL A 309 -4.07 18.15 10.62
CA VAL A 309 -4.08 16.98 9.75
C VAL A 309 -2.83 16.14 9.92
N THR A 310 -2.98 14.83 10.13
CA THR A 310 -1.87 13.88 10.05
C THR A 310 -1.86 13.18 8.69
N ALA A 311 -0.74 13.27 7.96
CA ALA A 311 -0.51 12.43 6.79
C ALA A 311 -0.21 11.00 7.26
N ALA A 312 -1.18 10.08 7.10
CA ALA A 312 -1.05 8.71 7.60
C ALA A 312 -0.57 7.71 6.54
N GLY A 313 -0.49 8.12 5.27
CA GLY A 313 0.04 7.31 4.19
C GLY A 313 -0.96 6.32 3.58
N GLU A 314 -0.43 5.30 2.91
CA GLU A 314 -1.22 4.23 2.31
C GLU A 314 -1.47 3.13 3.34
N HIS A 315 -2.74 2.87 3.61
CA HIS A 315 -3.17 1.77 4.45
C HIS A 315 -4.54 1.24 4.00
N ALA A 316 -4.82 -0.01 4.31
CA ALA A 316 -6.03 -0.70 3.86
C ALA A 316 -7.04 -0.91 5.01
N ASP A 317 -6.96 -0.10 6.08
CA ASP A 317 -7.75 -0.28 7.31
C ASP A 317 -9.26 -0.39 7.01
N PHE A 318 -9.80 0.45 6.10
CA PHE A 318 -11.22 0.38 5.76
C PHE A 318 -11.59 -0.92 5.03
N ALA A 319 -10.74 -1.37 4.09
CA ALA A 319 -10.95 -2.63 3.39
C ALA A 319 -10.93 -3.83 4.34
N TYR A 320 -10.02 -3.85 5.31
CA TYR A 320 -9.96 -4.90 6.32
C TYR A 320 -11.21 -4.92 7.22
N GLN A 321 -11.69 -3.76 7.66
CA GLN A 321 -12.93 -3.68 8.44
C GLN A 321 -14.14 -4.15 7.64
N LEU A 322 -14.19 -3.84 6.33
CA LEU A 322 -15.22 -4.36 5.43
C LEU A 322 -15.10 -5.87 5.25
N SER A 323 -13.88 -6.40 5.10
CA SER A 323 -13.61 -7.84 5.04
C SER A 323 -14.08 -8.56 6.32
N TRP A 324 -13.86 -7.95 7.48
CA TRP A 324 -14.38 -8.46 8.73
C TRP A 324 -15.91 -8.42 8.78
N ALA A 325 -16.52 -7.30 8.38
CA ALA A 325 -17.98 -7.14 8.40
C ALA A 325 -18.69 -8.11 7.46
N THR A 326 -18.08 -8.44 6.32
CA THR A 326 -18.59 -9.41 5.33
C THR A 326 -18.11 -10.85 5.57
N ASP A 327 -17.23 -11.07 6.55
CA ASP A 327 -16.55 -12.35 6.81
C ASP A 327 -15.92 -12.94 5.54
N CYS A 328 -15.12 -12.13 4.85
CA CYS A 328 -14.51 -12.49 3.59
C CYS A 328 -13.05 -12.01 3.56
N ASP A 329 -12.09 -12.93 3.64
CA ASP A 329 -10.67 -12.65 3.44
C ASP A 329 -10.27 -12.90 1.99
N SER A 330 -9.47 -12.00 1.41
CA SER A 330 -8.98 -12.10 0.03
C SER A 330 -7.73 -11.24 -0.15
N VAL A 331 -6.92 -11.60 -1.13
CA VAL A 331 -5.81 -10.77 -1.63
C VAL A 331 -6.32 -9.54 -2.40
N GLU A 332 -7.57 -9.56 -2.87
CA GLU A 332 -8.21 -8.43 -3.53
C GLU A 332 -8.73 -7.43 -2.50
N LEU A 333 -8.55 -6.14 -2.76
CA LEU A 333 -9.04 -5.07 -1.89
C LEU A 333 -10.56 -5.14 -1.64
N LEU A 334 -11.31 -5.52 -2.67
CA LEU A 334 -12.76 -5.68 -2.62
C LEU A 334 -13.18 -6.86 -3.51
N PRO A 335 -13.22 -8.10 -2.98
CA PRO A 335 -13.66 -9.26 -3.73
C PRO A 335 -15.16 -9.23 -3.98
N LEU A 336 -15.61 -9.89 -5.05
CA LEU A 336 -17.03 -9.96 -5.43
C LEU A 336 -17.92 -10.43 -4.28
N ALA A 337 -17.49 -11.44 -3.55
CA ALA A 337 -18.21 -11.97 -2.39
C ALA A 337 -18.43 -10.92 -1.27
N SER A 338 -17.48 -10.00 -1.06
CA SER A 338 -17.67 -8.89 -0.13
C SER A 338 -18.70 -7.90 -0.61
N ILE A 339 -18.75 -7.59 -1.92
CA ILE A 339 -19.77 -6.72 -2.50
C ILE A 339 -21.16 -7.33 -2.30
N GLU A 340 -21.32 -8.61 -2.61
CA GLU A 340 -22.60 -9.32 -2.48
C GLU A 340 -23.11 -9.36 -1.03
N ARG A 341 -22.21 -9.62 -0.06
CA ARG A 341 -22.55 -9.67 1.37
C ARG A 341 -22.70 -8.29 2.03
N SER A 342 -22.25 -7.24 1.37
CA SER A 342 -22.24 -5.89 1.96
C SER A 342 -23.63 -5.25 2.04
N THR A 343 -24.66 -5.83 1.43
CA THR A 343 -26.04 -5.35 1.52
C THR A 343 -26.63 -5.46 2.93
N ASP A 344 -26.19 -6.46 3.70
CA ASP A 344 -26.78 -6.87 4.98
C ASP A 344 -25.91 -6.59 6.20
N ILE A 345 -24.85 -5.76 6.05
CA ILE A 345 -23.95 -5.42 7.17
C ILE A 345 -24.43 -4.17 7.93
N ASP A 346 -24.02 -4.07 9.20
CA ASP A 346 -24.21 -2.88 10.03
C ASP A 346 -23.16 -1.82 9.68
N TYR A 347 -23.48 -0.89 8.79
CA TYR A 347 -22.58 0.19 8.35
C TYR A 347 -22.16 1.15 9.48
N PRO A 348 -23.05 1.57 10.39
CA PRO A 348 -22.65 2.31 11.59
C PRO A 348 -21.62 1.56 12.45
N ALA A 349 -21.77 0.25 12.63
CA ALA A 349 -20.78 -0.55 13.38
C ALA A 349 -19.45 -0.64 12.62
N LEU A 350 -19.48 -0.83 11.29
CA LEU A 350 -18.28 -0.79 10.44
C LEU A 350 -17.54 0.53 10.58
N GLY A 351 -18.26 1.66 10.54
CA GLY A 351 -17.65 2.98 10.69
C GLY A 351 -17.00 3.19 12.07
N ARG A 352 -17.68 2.75 13.13
CA ARG A 352 -17.09 2.80 14.52
C ARG A 352 -15.84 1.96 14.63
N ALA A 353 -15.86 0.72 14.11
CA ALA A 353 -14.69 -0.17 14.14
C ALA A 353 -13.50 0.42 13.38
N TYR A 354 -13.74 0.99 12.19
CA TYR A 354 -12.70 1.67 11.43
C TYR A 354 -12.08 2.85 12.22
N LEU A 355 -12.89 3.73 12.80
CA LEU A 355 -12.39 4.88 13.57
C LEU A 355 -11.62 4.43 14.83
N GLU A 356 -12.07 3.39 15.50
CA GLU A 356 -11.38 2.83 16.66
C GLU A 356 -9.98 2.29 16.27
N GLN A 357 -9.91 1.46 15.23
CA GLN A 357 -8.67 0.85 14.76
C GLN A 357 -7.70 1.84 14.14
N SER A 358 -8.17 2.92 13.51
CA SER A 358 -7.33 3.93 12.86
C SER A 358 -7.02 5.16 13.73
N ARG A 359 -7.62 5.32 14.90
CA ARG A 359 -7.45 6.48 15.81
C ARG A 359 -5.97 6.83 16.08
N TRP A 360 -5.12 5.84 16.29
CA TRP A 360 -3.69 6.04 16.54
C TRP A 360 -2.96 6.75 15.39
N ARG A 361 -3.47 6.62 14.16
CA ARG A 361 -2.91 7.28 12.97
C ARG A 361 -3.09 8.79 12.99
N ALA A 362 -4.13 9.26 13.66
CA ALA A 362 -4.39 10.69 13.81
C ALA A 362 -3.37 11.41 14.73
N ARG A 363 -2.60 10.68 15.55
CA ARG A 363 -1.57 11.23 16.45
C ARG A 363 -2.06 12.41 17.29
N GLY A 364 -3.31 12.33 17.78
CA GLY A 364 -3.96 13.37 18.58
C GLY A 364 -4.53 14.55 17.78
N ARG A 365 -4.43 14.57 16.45
CA ARG A 365 -5.06 15.60 15.59
C ARG A 365 -6.51 15.22 15.28
N SER A 366 -7.32 16.23 14.90
CA SER A 366 -8.73 16.04 14.56
C SER A 366 -8.96 15.40 13.20
N HIS A 367 -7.97 15.48 12.29
CA HIS A 367 -8.04 14.90 10.95
C HIS A 367 -6.81 14.04 10.66
N TYR A 368 -6.98 13.05 9.83
CA TYR A 368 -5.88 12.24 9.26
C TYR A 368 -6.25 11.80 7.84
N THR A 369 -5.24 11.57 7.02
CA THR A 369 -5.46 11.05 5.66
C THR A 369 -5.53 9.52 5.67
N ASP A 370 -6.41 8.97 4.84
CA ASP A 370 -6.40 7.61 4.35
C ASP A 370 -6.16 7.70 2.84
N LYS A 371 -4.89 7.62 2.45
CA LYS A 371 -4.50 7.84 1.07
C LYS A 371 -4.15 6.50 0.41
N LEU A 372 -5.14 5.82 -0.07
CA LEU A 372 -4.98 4.63 -0.90
C LEU A 372 -5.72 4.86 -2.23
N PRO A 373 -5.01 4.97 -3.36
CA PRO A 373 -5.63 5.22 -4.66
C PRO A 373 -6.79 4.28 -4.96
N SER A 374 -6.63 2.98 -4.67
CA SER A 374 -7.63 1.94 -4.90
C SER A 374 -8.92 2.08 -4.07
N ASN A 375 -8.97 2.96 -3.06
CA ASN A 375 -10.20 3.24 -2.30
C ASN A 375 -11.32 3.84 -3.18
N VAL A 376 -11.06 4.13 -4.47
CA VAL A 376 -12.12 4.46 -5.45
C VAL A 376 -13.18 3.37 -5.53
N TRP A 377 -12.81 2.10 -5.30
CA TRP A 377 -13.72 0.96 -5.26
C TRP A 377 -14.59 0.93 -3.99
N LEU A 378 -14.17 1.60 -2.94
CA LEU A 378 -14.80 1.59 -1.61
C LEU A 378 -15.62 2.84 -1.31
N ILE A 379 -15.67 3.84 -2.20
CA ILE A 379 -16.32 5.15 -1.96
C ILE A 379 -17.75 5.01 -1.44
N GLY A 380 -18.56 4.13 -2.01
CA GLY A 380 -19.93 3.92 -1.57
C GLY A 380 -20.01 3.36 -0.14
N HIS A 381 -19.17 2.39 0.18
CA HIS A 381 -19.08 1.79 1.52
C HIS A 381 -18.56 2.82 2.56
N ILE A 382 -17.52 3.58 2.19
CA ILE A 382 -16.96 4.66 3.03
C ILE A 382 -18.04 5.71 3.33
N ALA A 383 -18.73 6.19 2.30
CA ALA A 383 -19.76 7.24 2.45
C ALA A 383 -20.91 6.80 3.35
N ARG A 384 -21.28 5.50 3.30
CA ARG A 384 -22.34 4.92 4.12
C ARG A 384 -21.90 4.65 5.56
N ALA A 385 -20.68 4.15 5.76
CA ALA A 385 -20.15 3.83 7.09
C ALA A 385 -19.70 5.08 7.87
N LEU A 386 -19.20 6.11 7.16
CA LEU A 386 -18.55 7.28 7.73
C LEU A 386 -19.16 8.57 7.12
N PRO A 387 -20.35 8.99 7.59
CA PRO A 387 -20.99 10.21 7.07
C PRO A 387 -20.12 11.47 7.19
N GLN A 388 -19.24 11.55 8.20
CA GLN A 388 -18.31 12.64 8.44
C GLN A 388 -17.05 12.62 7.55
N ALA A 389 -16.71 11.48 6.94
CA ALA A 389 -15.52 11.36 6.11
C ALA A 389 -15.53 12.34 4.93
N ARG A 390 -14.35 12.84 4.58
CA ARG A 390 -14.11 13.68 3.41
C ARG A 390 -13.43 12.86 2.34
N ILE A 391 -13.96 12.86 1.14
CA ILE A 391 -13.42 12.07 0.03
C ILE A 391 -12.92 13.04 -1.05
N VAL A 392 -11.61 13.02 -1.29
CA VAL A 392 -10.96 13.86 -2.32
C VAL A 392 -10.42 12.93 -3.40
N HIS A 393 -10.97 13.08 -4.59
CA HIS A 393 -10.57 12.32 -5.77
C HIS A 393 -9.61 13.15 -6.62
N VAL A 394 -8.40 12.63 -6.85
CA VAL A 394 -7.39 13.28 -7.69
C VAL A 394 -7.37 12.60 -9.07
N ALA A 395 -7.75 13.34 -10.10
CA ALA A 395 -7.72 12.92 -11.48
C ALA A 395 -6.51 13.51 -12.22
N ARG A 396 -6.02 12.79 -13.22
CA ARG A 396 -4.93 13.23 -14.10
C ARG A 396 -5.29 12.91 -15.55
N ALA A 397 -4.72 13.69 -16.49
CA ALA A 397 -4.88 13.43 -17.92
C ALA A 397 -4.65 11.95 -18.26
N PRO A 398 -5.55 11.31 -19.03
CA PRO A 398 -5.53 9.85 -19.24
C PRO A 398 -4.19 9.30 -19.69
N MET A 399 -3.57 9.94 -20.70
CA MET A 399 -2.24 9.53 -21.22
C MET A 399 -1.14 9.68 -20.18
N ASP A 400 -1.15 10.75 -19.37
CA ASP A 400 -0.17 10.96 -18.31
C ASP A 400 -0.33 9.95 -17.18
N ALA A 401 -1.56 9.65 -16.77
CA ALA A 401 -1.85 8.64 -15.75
C ALA A 401 -1.48 7.23 -16.25
N GLY A 402 -1.90 6.87 -17.46
CA GLY A 402 -1.64 5.56 -18.05
C GLY A 402 -0.16 5.28 -18.25
N PHE A 403 0.59 6.22 -18.83
CA PHE A 403 2.03 6.05 -18.99
C PHE A 403 2.78 6.06 -17.66
N ALA A 404 2.36 6.89 -16.68
CA ALA A 404 2.97 6.91 -15.36
C ALA A 404 2.75 5.59 -14.60
N ALA A 405 1.62 4.88 -14.84
CA ALA A 405 1.38 3.55 -14.30
C ALA A 405 2.24 2.50 -15.03
N LEU A 406 2.29 2.52 -16.37
CA LEU A 406 3.04 1.55 -17.19
C LEU A 406 4.53 1.51 -16.84
N ARG A 407 5.14 2.68 -16.67
CA ARG A 407 6.57 2.82 -16.37
C ARG A 407 6.97 2.50 -14.94
N GLN A 408 6.04 2.07 -14.09
CA GLN A 408 6.29 1.83 -12.67
C GLN A 408 6.11 0.36 -12.32
N TYR A 409 7.10 -0.27 -11.69
CA TYR A 409 6.92 -1.59 -11.09
C TYR A 409 6.15 -1.46 -9.77
N LEU A 410 4.89 -1.87 -9.77
CA LEU A 410 3.96 -1.74 -8.65
C LEU A 410 3.65 -3.10 -7.98
N GLY A 411 4.37 -4.17 -8.36
CA GLY A 411 4.12 -5.52 -7.86
C GLY A 411 2.70 -5.99 -8.16
N GLY A 412 2.13 -6.81 -7.29
CA GLY A 412 0.76 -7.32 -7.45
C GLY A 412 -0.35 -6.33 -7.11
N ALA A 413 -0.02 -5.09 -6.69
CA ALA A 413 -1.05 -4.11 -6.29
C ALA A 413 -1.89 -3.57 -7.47
N TYR A 414 -1.28 -3.47 -8.66
CA TYR A 414 -1.93 -2.93 -9.86
C TYR A 414 -1.58 -3.75 -11.11
N PRO A 415 -2.05 -5.00 -11.22
CA PRO A 415 -1.70 -5.92 -12.33
C PRO A 415 -2.05 -5.38 -13.71
N TRP A 416 -3.09 -4.56 -13.81
CA TRP A 416 -3.53 -3.91 -15.05
C TRP A 416 -2.49 -2.95 -15.64
N SER A 417 -1.54 -2.44 -14.84
CA SER A 417 -0.59 -1.40 -15.26
C SER A 417 0.52 -1.90 -16.18
N TYR A 418 0.68 -3.21 -16.33
CA TYR A 418 1.79 -3.81 -17.09
C TYR A 418 1.49 -4.05 -18.56
N ALA A 419 0.28 -3.72 -19.04
CA ALA A 419 -0.09 -3.76 -20.46
C ALA A 419 -0.86 -2.52 -20.86
N GLN A 420 -0.61 -2.02 -22.07
CA GLN A 420 -1.38 -0.88 -22.58
C GLN A 420 -2.89 -1.18 -22.62
N GLN A 421 -3.27 -2.39 -23.09
CA GLN A 421 -4.68 -2.81 -23.10
C GLN A 421 -5.25 -2.92 -21.66
N GLY A 422 -4.51 -3.49 -20.73
CA GLY A 422 -4.94 -3.57 -19.33
C GLY A 422 -5.19 -2.19 -18.70
N ILE A 423 -4.36 -1.21 -19.05
CA ILE A 423 -4.56 0.19 -18.63
C ILE A 423 -5.85 0.77 -19.24
N VAL A 424 -6.11 0.52 -20.51
CA VAL A 424 -7.32 0.99 -21.21
C VAL A 424 -8.57 0.38 -20.56
N ASP A 425 -8.57 -0.93 -20.33
CA ASP A 425 -9.69 -1.64 -19.72
C ASP A 425 -9.97 -1.14 -18.30
N HIS A 426 -8.92 -1.07 -17.46
CA HIS A 426 -9.03 -0.54 -16.11
C HIS A 426 -9.50 0.92 -16.09
N TYR A 427 -8.99 1.75 -17.00
CA TYR A 427 -9.39 3.15 -17.09
C TYR A 427 -10.87 3.30 -17.42
N ALA A 428 -11.41 2.47 -18.32
CA ALA A 428 -12.83 2.44 -18.64
C ALA A 428 -13.68 2.05 -17.41
N HIS A 429 -13.27 1.04 -16.65
CA HIS A 429 -13.92 0.62 -15.41
C HIS A 429 -13.89 1.73 -14.35
N TYR A 430 -12.73 2.34 -14.14
CA TYR A 430 -12.54 3.46 -13.23
C TYR A 430 -13.44 4.66 -13.57
N ARG A 431 -13.53 5.04 -14.86
CA ARG A 431 -14.40 6.14 -15.30
C ARG A 431 -15.88 5.84 -15.07
N ALA A 432 -16.32 4.62 -15.38
CA ALA A 432 -17.69 4.19 -15.13
C ALA A 432 -18.03 4.23 -13.63
N LEU A 433 -17.10 3.77 -12.79
CA LEU A 433 -17.26 3.78 -11.34
C LEU A 433 -17.32 5.20 -10.78
N MET A 434 -16.44 6.09 -11.21
CA MET A 434 -16.42 7.49 -10.73
C MET A 434 -17.66 8.27 -11.19
N ALA A 435 -18.14 8.04 -12.42
CA ALA A 435 -19.39 8.60 -12.91
C ALA A 435 -20.60 8.10 -12.10
N HIS A 436 -20.58 6.85 -11.68
CA HIS A 436 -21.60 6.31 -10.77
C HIS A 436 -21.58 7.03 -9.42
N TRP A 437 -20.41 7.14 -8.77
CA TRP A 437 -20.30 7.83 -7.48
C TRP A 437 -20.71 9.30 -7.55
N GLN A 438 -20.37 9.99 -8.62
CA GLN A 438 -20.78 11.39 -8.83
C GLN A 438 -22.31 11.53 -8.90
N ARG A 439 -22.99 10.57 -9.55
CA ARG A 439 -24.44 10.57 -9.70
C ARG A 439 -25.17 10.21 -8.40
N VAL A 440 -24.68 9.20 -7.66
CA VAL A 440 -25.39 8.64 -6.50
C VAL A 440 -24.98 9.28 -5.16
N LEU A 441 -23.84 9.98 -5.12
CA LEU A 441 -23.28 10.64 -3.94
C LEU A 441 -22.97 12.13 -4.24
N PRO A 442 -23.95 12.94 -4.69
CA PRO A 442 -23.69 14.32 -5.08
C PRO A 442 -23.12 15.13 -3.90
N GLY A 443 -22.01 15.84 -4.14
CA GLY A 443 -21.34 16.68 -3.14
C GLY A 443 -20.51 15.92 -2.07
N ARG A 444 -20.49 14.58 -2.11
CA ARG A 444 -19.70 13.78 -1.16
C ARG A 444 -18.25 13.58 -1.59
N VAL A 445 -17.96 13.70 -2.88
CA VAL A 445 -16.63 13.56 -3.45
C VAL A 445 -16.20 14.88 -4.06
N LEU A 446 -15.08 15.43 -3.58
CA LEU A 446 -14.42 16.59 -4.19
C LEU A 446 -13.49 16.12 -5.31
N HIS A 447 -13.78 16.50 -6.55
CA HIS A 447 -12.89 16.22 -7.67
C HIS A 447 -11.81 17.30 -7.80
N VAL A 448 -10.57 16.88 -7.96
CA VAL A 448 -9.36 17.70 -8.15
C VAL A 448 -8.67 17.24 -9.42
N ASP A 449 -8.47 18.13 -10.39
CA ASP A 449 -7.61 17.86 -11.53
C ASP A 449 -6.14 18.12 -11.17
N TYR A 450 -5.25 17.22 -11.62
CA TYR A 450 -3.80 17.38 -11.41
C TYR A 450 -3.26 18.72 -11.97
N ALA A 451 -3.88 19.27 -12.99
CA ALA A 451 -3.53 20.60 -13.52
C ALA A 451 -3.74 21.72 -12.49
N GLU A 452 -4.64 21.57 -11.52
CA GLU A 452 -4.88 22.57 -10.47
C GLU A 452 -3.67 22.74 -9.52
N PHE A 453 -2.72 21.79 -9.50
CA PHE A 453 -1.48 21.97 -8.75
C PHE A 453 -0.56 23.07 -9.31
N THR A 454 -0.92 23.71 -10.41
CA THR A 454 -0.28 24.94 -10.89
C THR A 454 -0.60 26.15 -9.99
N ASP A 455 -1.74 26.14 -9.30
CA ASP A 455 -2.17 27.13 -8.32
C ASP A 455 -2.51 26.46 -6.98
N ILE A 456 -1.44 26.13 -6.24
CA ILE A 456 -1.53 25.34 -4.99
C ILE A 456 -2.37 26.06 -3.93
N GLU A 457 -2.26 27.38 -3.82
CA GLU A 457 -3.01 28.13 -2.81
C GLU A 457 -4.52 28.03 -3.05
N ARG A 458 -4.96 28.30 -4.27
CA ARG A 458 -6.36 28.16 -4.65
C ARG A 458 -6.89 26.75 -4.43
N LEU A 459 -6.10 25.74 -4.82
CA LEU A 459 -6.42 24.33 -4.63
C LEU A 459 -6.60 24.01 -3.14
N LEU A 460 -5.63 24.37 -2.29
CA LEU A 460 -5.68 24.08 -0.86
C LEU A 460 -6.80 24.82 -0.15
N ARG A 461 -7.10 26.08 -0.50
CA ARG A 461 -8.25 26.80 0.04
C ARG A 461 -9.57 26.07 -0.24
N ARG A 462 -9.73 25.54 -1.46
CA ARG A 462 -10.90 24.76 -1.84
C ARG A 462 -11.00 23.43 -1.08
N ILE A 463 -9.88 22.73 -0.91
CA ILE A 463 -9.84 21.43 -0.18
C ILE A 463 -10.07 21.66 1.31
N CYS A 464 -9.43 22.66 1.92
CA CYS A 464 -9.64 23.00 3.34
C CYS A 464 -11.11 23.33 3.60
N ALA A 465 -11.74 24.17 2.75
CA ALA A 465 -13.17 24.48 2.86
C ALA A 465 -14.04 23.22 2.78
N PHE A 466 -13.75 22.31 1.84
CA PHE A 466 -14.46 21.02 1.73
C PHE A 466 -14.26 20.13 2.96
N CYS A 467 -13.05 20.13 3.53
CA CYS A 467 -12.72 19.35 4.73
C CYS A 467 -13.17 20.00 6.05
N ALA A 468 -13.81 21.18 5.99
CA ALA A 468 -14.15 21.99 7.17
C ALA A 468 -12.93 22.39 8.02
N LEU A 469 -11.79 22.63 7.35
CA LEU A 469 -10.53 23.10 7.93
C LEU A 469 -10.31 24.58 7.62
N PRO A 470 -9.74 25.37 8.54
CA PRO A 470 -9.22 26.70 8.21
C PRO A 470 -8.05 26.56 7.23
N PHE A 471 -7.89 27.50 6.31
CA PHE A 471 -6.70 27.51 5.47
C PHE A 471 -5.50 28.04 6.28
N GLU A 472 -4.38 27.29 6.23
CA GLU A 472 -3.12 27.68 6.88
C GLU A 472 -2.04 27.89 5.81
N THR A 473 -1.38 29.05 5.82
CA THR A 473 -0.33 29.42 4.84
C THR A 473 0.88 28.50 4.90
N GLN A 474 1.17 27.89 6.05
CA GLN A 474 2.24 26.92 6.19
C GLN A 474 2.07 25.69 5.27
N CYS A 475 0.85 25.38 4.82
CA CYS A 475 0.63 24.33 3.83
C CYS A 475 1.34 24.60 2.49
N LEU A 476 1.66 25.88 2.20
CA LEU A 476 2.41 26.31 1.02
C LEU A 476 3.93 26.22 1.21
N ASP A 477 4.40 26.11 2.44
CA ASP A 477 5.84 26.15 2.74
C ASP A 477 6.53 24.86 2.32
N ALA A 478 7.28 24.91 1.21
CA ALA A 478 8.03 23.79 0.69
C ALA A 478 9.20 23.36 1.60
N SER A 479 9.67 24.25 2.50
CA SER A 479 10.75 23.95 3.46
C SER A 479 10.27 23.01 4.58
N LEU A 480 8.96 23.01 4.87
CA LEU A 480 8.32 22.01 5.73
C LEU A 480 8.16 20.73 4.94
N GLY A 481 9.26 20.01 4.72
CA GLY A 481 9.27 18.74 4.00
C GLY A 481 8.26 17.75 4.58
N ALA A 482 7.65 16.92 3.73
CA ALA A 482 6.86 15.81 4.21
C ALA A 482 7.73 14.91 5.09
N GLU A 483 7.34 14.70 6.35
CA GLU A 483 8.14 13.95 7.33
C GLU A 483 8.46 12.53 6.85
N ILE A 484 7.45 11.86 6.27
CA ILE A 484 7.56 10.51 5.74
C ILE A 484 6.69 10.43 4.47
N VAL A 485 7.28 9.98 3.36
CA VAL A 485 6.55 9.74 2.11
C VAL A 485 6.78 8.29 1.68
N ALA A 486 5.98 7.40 2.20
CA ALA A 486 6.08 5.94 1.98
C ALA A 486 5.39 5.52 0.68
N THR A 487 5.81 6.07 -0.46
CA THR A 487 5.26 5.75 -1.78
C THR A 487 6.34 5.77 -2.86
N PRO A 488 6.09 5.16 -4.02
CA PRO A 488 6.98 5.29 -5.18
C PRO A 488 7.23 6.73 -5.65
N SER A 489 6.52 7.71 -5.06
CA SER A 489 6.65 9.15 -5.35
C SER A 489 7.53 9.89 -4.33
N SER A 490 8.21 9.19 -3.40
CA SER A 490 8.96 9.78 -2.29
C SER A 490 9.89 10.93 -2.71
N GLN A 491 10.66 10.74 -3.77
CA GLN A 491 11.57 11.76 -4.29
C GLN A 491 10.82 12.94 -4.94
N GLN A 492 9.77 12.64 -5.72
CA GLN A 492 9.02 13.67 -6.47
C GLN A 492 8.24 14.62 -5.56
N VAL A 493 7.76 14.15 -4.41
CA VAL A 493 7.01 14.97 -3.45
C VAL A 493 7.91 15.99 -2.74
N ARG A 494 9.22 15.74 -2.68
CA ARG A 494 10.22 16.63 -2.05
C ARG A 494 10.76 17.71 -2.98
N GLU A 495 10.52 17.58 -4.28
CA GLU A 495 10.87 18.61 -5.24
C GLU A 495 9.83 19.76 -5.22
N PRO A 496 10.21 20.95 -5.71
CA PRO A 496 9.23 22.01 -5.90
C PRO A 496 8.04 21.53 -6.73
N VAL A 497 6.83 21.84 -6.26
CA VAL A 497 5.60 21.38 -6.91
C VAL A 497 5.52 21.96 -8.33
N ARG A 498 5.75 21.13 -9.31
CA ARG A 498 5.57 21.44 -10.72
C ARG A 498 4.81 20.28 -11.37
N PRO A 499 3.61 20.52 -11.90
CA PRO A 499 2.89 19.49 -12.62
C PRO A 499 3.75 18.94 -13.77
N ARG A 500 4.04 17.65 -13.72
CA ARG A 500 4.81 16.97 -14.76
C ARG A 500 3.82 16.34 -15.73
N MET A 501 3.55 17.03 -16.82
CA MET A 501 2.69 16.56 -17.91
C MET A 501 3.53 16.22 -19.14
N GLY A 502 3.04 15.30 -19.97
CA GLY A 502 3.67 14.95 -21.25
C GLY A 502 4.91 14.05 -21.14
N ALA A 503 5.17 13.40 -19.98
CA ALA A 503 6.29 12.48 -19.83
C ALA A 503 6.25 11.29 -20.83
N TRP A 504 5.09 11.01 -21.40
CA TRP A 504 4.87 9.99 -22.45
C TRP A 504 5.29 10.43 -23.85
N GLN A 505 5.48 11.75 -24.10
CA GLN A 505 5.76 12.31 -25.44
C GLN A 505 6.96 11.66 -26.14
N PRO A 506 8.11 11.42 -25.47
CA PRO A 506 9.24 10.73 -26.11
C PRO A 506 8.95 9.29 -26.56
N TYR A 507 7.87 8.70 -26.04
CA TYR A 507 7.45 7.31 -26.33
C TYR A 507 6.19 7.23 -27.19
N ARG A 508 5.74 8.37 -27.76
CA ARG A 508 4.46 8.50 -28.47
C ARG A 508 4.25 7.45 -29.57
N GLU A 509 5.30 7.12 -30.31
CA GLU A 509 5.24 6.16 -31.41
C GLU A 509 4.95 4.72 -30.92
N TYR A 510 5.31 4.39 -29.69
CA TYR A 510 5.12 3.06 -29.10
C TYR A 510 3.78 2.91 -28.33
N LEU A 511 3.07 4.00 -28.10
CA LEU A 511 1.88 4.05 -27.23
C LEU A 511 0.57 4.09 -28.03
N GLY A 512 0.53 3.42 -29.21
CA GLY A 512 -0.64 3.44 -30.09
C GLY A 512 -1.91 2.92 -29.41
N VAL A 513 -1.83 1.75 -28.78
CA VAL A 513 -2.99 1.12 -28.07
C VAL A 513 -3.48 2.01 -26.94
N LEU A 514 -2.57 2.56 -26.15
CA LEU A 514 -2.92 3.44 -25.03
C LEU A 514 -3.58 4.73 -25.52
N ARG A 515 -2.98 5.36 -26.53
CA ARG A 515 -3.48 6.61 -27.10
C ARG A 515 -4.88 6.43 -27.70
N ASP A 516 -5.06 5.40 -28.52
CA ASP A 516 -6.31 5.18 -29.25
C ASP A 516 -7.43 4.73 -28.25
N GLY A 517 -7.09 3.89 -27.27
CA GLY A 517 -8.01 3.43 -26.23
C GLY A 517 -8.41 4.52 -25.24
N LEU A 518 -7.55 5.49 -24.97
CA LEU A 518 -7.85 6.60 -24.05
C LEU A 518 -8.39 7.86 -24.73
N ALA A 519 -8.40 7.92 -26.07
CA ALA A 519 -8.84 9.10 -26.82
C ALA A 519 -10.30 9.48 -26.59
N ALA A 520 -11.16 8.50 -26.27
CA ALA A 520 -12.59 8.72 -25.99
C ALA A 520 -12.85 9.40 -24.62
N TRP A 521 -11.82 9.51 -23.77
CA TRP A 521 -12.00 9.98 -22.40
C TRP A 521 -11.42 11.39 -22.22
N PRO A 522 -12.26 12.45 -22.19
CA PRO A 522 -11.80 13.79 -21.85
C PRO A 522 -11.33 13.84 -20.37
N HIS A 523 -10.70 14.94 -19.99
CA HIS A 523 -10.42 15.25 -18.60
C HIS A 523 -11.70 15.12 -17.74
N PHE A 524 -11.55 14.84 -16.44
CA PHE A 524 -12.67 14.76 -15.52
C PHE A 524 -13.39 16.10 -15.39
#